data_4f746b572a5c54c170e9d35aa9c522a1
#
_entry.id   4f746b572a5c54c170e9d35aa9c522a1
#
_cell.length_a   1.000
_cell.length_b   1.000
_cell.length_c   1.000
_cell.angle_alpha   90.00
_cell.angle_beta   90.00
_cell.angle_gamma   90.00
#
_symmetry.space_group_name_H-M   'P 1'
#
loop_
_entity.id
_entity.type
_entity.pdbx_description
1 polymer ?
#
loop_
_entity_poly.entity_id
_entity_poly.type
_entity_poly.pdbx_seq_one_letter_code
_entity_poly.pdbx_strand_id
1 'polypeptide(L)' 'CTEKIKVMGDNFDEIQQIVQDAFEDGLLMEVQDGQMRETLRYIINNLHNPIKKK' A
#
# COMPACT_ATOMS: atom_id res chain seq x y z
N CYS A 1 -13.43 -8.32 17.93
CA CYS A 1 -14.59 -7.55 17.54
C CYS A 1 -14.75 -7.54 16.03
N THR A 2 -15.95 -7.88 15.58
CA THR A 2 -16.22 -8.04 14.16
C THR A 2 -16.05 -6.74 13.40
N GLU A 3 -16.47 -5.64 14.02
CA GLU A 3 -16.40 -4.35 13.35
C GLU A 3 -14.98 -3.92 13.07
N LYS A 4 -14.08 -4.18 14.01
CA LYS A 4 -12.69 -3.81 13.80
C LYS A 4 -12.10 -4.56 12.62
N ILE A 5 -12.40 -5.83 12.54
CA ILE A 5 -11.87 -6.65 11.44
C ILE A 5 -12.44 -6.16 10.11
N LYS A 6 -13.71 -5.81 10.09
CA LYS A 6 -14.33 -5.34 8.86
C LYS A 6 -13.72 -4.01 8.41
N VAL A 7 -13.54 -3.09 9.35
CA VAL A 7 -12.96 -1.78 9.01
C VAL A 7 -11.54 -1.95 8.48
N MET A 8 -10.76 -2.81 9.12
CA MET A 8 -9.39 -3.04 8.65
C MET A 8 -9.40 -3.65 7.26
N GLY A 9 -10.32 -4.59 7.02
CA GLY A 9 -10.43 -5.20 5.70
C GLY A 9 -10.77 -4.17 4.63
N ASP A 10 -11.72 -3.29 4.94
CA ASP A 10 -12.10 -2.25 4.00
C ASP A 10 -10.93 -1.32 3.70
N ASN A 11 -10.16 -0.97 4.72
CA ASN A 11 -9.01 -0.10 4.54
C ASN A 11 -7.96 -0.77 3.66
N PHE A 12 -7.70 -2.04 3.89
CA PHE A 12 -6.72 -2.75 3.07
C PHE A 12 -7.19 -2.90 1.63
N ASP A 13 -8.50 -3.09 1.44
CA ASP A 13 -9.03 -3.15 0.09
C ASP A 13 -8.82 -1.85 -0.65
N GLU A 14 -9.02 -0.73 0.04
CA GLU A 14 -8.80 0.58 -0.56
C GLU A 14 -7.33 0.78 -0.91
N ILE A 15 -6.46 0.40 0.00
CA ILE A 15 -5.03 0.52 -0.25
C ILE A 15 -4.63 -0.32 -1.46
N GLN A 16 -5.15 -1.53 -1.52
CA GLN A 16 -4.82 -2.42 -2.62
C GLN A 16 -5.28 -1.82 -3.95
N GLN A 17 -6.46 -1.22 -3.97
CA GLN A 17 -6.98 -0.62 -5.19
C GLN A 17 -6.12 0.56 -5.62
N ILE A 18 -5.74 1.41 -4.68
CA ILE A 18 -4.91 2.56 -4.98
C ILE A 18 -3.55 2.12 -5.51
N VAL A 19 -2.96 1.15 -4.84
CA VAL A 19 -1.65 0.65 -5.24
C VAL A 19 -1.74 0.00 -6.62
N GLN A 20 -2.79 -0.77 -6.86
CA GLN A 20 -2.96 -1.40 -8.16
C GLN A 20 -3.10 -0.37 -9.27
N ASP A 21 -3.88 0.67 -9.02
CA ASP A 21 -4.05 1.73 -10.01
C ASP A 21 -2.72 2.42 -10.30
N ALA A 22 -1.97 2.72 -9.25
CA ALA A 22 -0.68 3.37 -9.44
C ALA A 22 0.29 2.45 -10.18
N PHE A 23 0.24 1.17 -9.88
CA PHE A 23 1.10 0.20 -10.54
C PHE A 23 0.79 0.14 -12.04
N GLU A 24 -0.49 0.10 -12.37
CA GLU A 24 -0.89 0.06 -13.76
C GLU A 24 -0.50 1.32 -14.50
N ASP A 25 -0.65 2.48 -13.85
CA ASP A 25 -0.24 3.73 -14.45
C ASP A 25 1.26 3.72 -14.76
N GLY A 26 2.06 3.21 -13.84
CA GLY A 26 3.49 3.13 -14.06
C GLY A 26 3.84 2.22 -15.21
N LEU A 27 3.14 1.10 -15.34
CA LEU A 27 3.40 0.19 -16.45
C LEU A 27 3.06 0.84 -17.79
N LEU A 28 1.98 1.62 -17.82
CA LEU A 28 1.61 2.33 -19.05
C LEU A 28 2.67 3.35 -19.43
N MET A 29 3.38 3.89 -18.46
CA MET A 29 4.46 4.84 -18.73
C MET A 29 5.79 4.13 -18.93
N GLU A 30 5.76 2.81 -19.06
CA GLU A 30 6.93 1.99 -19.34
C GLU A 30 7.94 1.96 -18.20
N VAL A 31 7.47 2.17 -16.98
CA VAL A 31 8.30 1.95 -15.81
C VAL A 31 8.33 0.45 -15.54
N GLN A 32 9.51 -0.04 -15.19
CA GLN A 32 9.67 -1.47 -14.99
C GLN A 32 8.95 -1.95 -13.75
N ASP A 33 8.44 -3.17 -13.83
CA ASP A 33 7.73 -3.82 -12.74
C ASP A 33 8.56 -3.79 -11.45
N GLY A 34 9.81 -4.23 -11.54
CA GLY A 34 10.67 -4.27 -10.36
C GLY A 34 10.86 -2.91 -9.74
N GLN A 35 11.00 -1.89 -10.58
CA GLN A 35 11.19 -0.54 -10.09
C GLN A 35 9.94 -0.07 -9.33
N MET A 36 8.77 -0.37 -9.85
CA MET A 36 7.52 0.01 -9.20
C MET A 36 7.41 -0.67 -7.83
N ARG A 37 7.72 -1.96 -7.80
CA ARG A 37 7.62 -2.71 -6.55
C ARG A 37 8.61 -2.19 -5.51
N GLU A 38 9.80 -1.82 -5.95
CA GLU A 38 10.79 -1.29 -5.01
C GLU A 38 10.35 0.03 -4.42
N THR A 39 9.76 0.89 -5.24
CA THR A 39 9.27 2.16 -4.75
C THR A 39 8.17 1.96 -3.71
N LEU A 40 7.25 1.04 -3.99
CA LEU A 40 6.17 0.75 -3.06
C LEU A 40 6.72 0.16 -1.76
N ARG A 41 7.72 -0.68 -1.87
CA ARG A 41 8.34 -1.27 -0.68
C ARG A 41 9.01 -0.19 0.16
N TYR A 42 9.62 0.78 -0.49
CA TYR A 42 10.25 1.89 0.21
C TYR A 42 9.20 2.67 1.00
N ILE A 43 8.06 2.93 0.40
CA ILE A 43 7.00 3.67 1.07
C ILE A 43 6.54 2.90 2.31
N ILE A 44 6.33 1.60 2.16
CA ILE A 44 5.86 0.78 3.27
C ILE A 44 6.89 0.76 4.39
N ASN A 45 8.16 0.63 4.04
CA ASN A 45 9.20 0.53 5.05
C ASN A 45 9.43 1.85 5.79
N ASN A 46 8.96 2.95 5.22
CA ASN A 46 9.14 4.25 5.83
C ASN A 46 7.91 4.77 6.53
N LEU A 47 6.92 3.91 6.71
CA LEU A 47 5.74 4.28 7.47
C LEU A 47 6.16 4.56 8.91
N HIS A 48 5.54 5.58 9.47
CA HIS A 48 5.87 6.00 10.81
C HIS A 48 4.83 5.48 11.78
N ASN A 49 5.28 4.86 12.84
CA ASN A 49 4.39 4.39 13.91
C ASN A 49 4.34 5.46 15.00
N PRO A 50 3.26 6.26 15.04
CA PRO A 50 3.16 7.31 16.05
C PRO A 50 2.79 6.79 17.43
N ILE A 51 2.40 5.54 17.51
CA ILE A 51 1.98 4.97 18.79
C ILE A 51 3.19 4.38 19.48
N LYS A 52 3.59 5.02 20.58
CA LYS A 52 4.72 4.52 21.34
C LYS A 52 4.28 3.40 22.23
N LYS A 53 4.82 2.23 22.01
CA LYS A 53 4.49 1.08 22.82
C LYS A 53 5.73 0.49 23.38
N LYS A 54 5.56 0.00 24.58
CA LYS A 54 6.69 -0.60 25.27
C LYS A 54 6.74 -2.07 25.05
#